data_309d14fb067ed906bab90f46fa688853
#
_entry.id   309d14fb067ed906bab90f46fa688853
#
_cell.length_a   1.000
_cell.length_b   1.000
_cell.length_c   1.000
_cell.angle_alpha   90.00
_cell.angle_beta   90.00
_cell.angle_gamma   90.00
#
_symmetry.space_group_name_H-M   'P 1'
#
loop_
_entity.id
_entity.type
_entity.pdbx_description
1 polymer ?
#
loop_
_entity_poly.entity_id
_entity_poly.type
_entity_poly.pdbx_seq_one_letter_code
_entity_poly.pdbx_strand_id
1 'polypeptide(L)'
;MLSWNPGLMDVRRLVMLGFKISAGKVRERGLEYYLNEYEGDLSRWMLEGVKYPSVLEHVVFTFYIDGISRVTSHQLVRHRLASYTQESQRYSAVSRGYVMPQSVKDKGFEEKFTRIVKESYDLYNEMVAAGVPYEDARYILPQAVTTALMMTVNLREFLHIACLRLSKEAQWEIRDLISKMIDEVSKVLPEIKELIDSYCGVEK
;
A
#
# COMPACT_ATOMS: atom_id res chain seq x y z
N MET A 1 3.96 -6.42 5.67
CA MET A 1 3.46 -5.34 6.57
C MET A 1 4.42 -5.16 7.74
N LEU A 2 4.79 -3.91 8.07
CA LEU A 2 5.70 -3.61 9.20
C LEU A 2 4.96 -3.39 10.52
N SER A 3 3.85 -2.67 10.46
CA SER A 3 3.03 -2.38 11.63
C SER A 3 1.57 -2.13 11.23
N TRP A 4 0.71 -2.28 12.21
CA TRP A 4 -0.70 -1.88 12.20
C TRP A 4 -0.96 -1.28 13.58
N ASN A 5 -2.10 -0.65 13.84
CA ASN A 5 -2.35 -0.10 15.18
C ASN A 5 -2.29 -1.23 16.20
N PRO A 6 -1.16 -1.50 16.73
CA PRO A 6 -1.12 -2.60 17.68
C PRO A 6 -1.66 -2.18 18.97
N GLY A 7 -1.69 -1.03 19.22
CA GLY A 7 -2.20 -0.53 20.43
C GLY A 7 -2.34 -1.56 21.54
N LEU A 8 -2.94 -1.17 22.60
CA LEU A 8 -3.31 -2.07 23.69
C LEU A 8 -4.65 -2.77 23.42
N MET A 9 -5.24 -2.57 22.23
CA MET A 9 -6.58 -3.09 21.90
C MET A 9 -6.69 -3.59 20.46
N ASP A 10 -7.66 -4.47 20.25
CA ASP A 10 -8.12 -4.90 18.92
C ASP A 10 -8.58 -3.69 18.08
N VAL A 11 -8.13 -3.59 16.82
CA VAL A 11 -8.51 -2.50 15.92
C VAL A 11 -10.02 -2.39 15.70
N ARG A 12 -10.75 -3.51 15.77
CA ARG A 12 -12.21 -3.54 15.69
C ARG A 12 -12.84 -2.78 16.87
N ARG A 13 -12.18 -2.78 18.01
CA ARG A 13 -12.61 -2.02 19.20
C ARG A 13 -12.45 -0.51 19.01
N LEU A 14 -11.42 -0.06 18.27
CA LEU A 14 -11.30 1.35 17.89
C LEU A 14 -12.47 1.81 17.02
N VAL A 15 -12.85 1.01 16.04
CA VAL A 15 -13.99 1.31 15.15
C VAL A 15 -15.30 1.34 15.96
N MET A 16 -15.56 0.33 16.78
CA MET A 16 -16.71 0.30 17.69
C MET A 16 -16.73 1.55 18.59
N LEU A 17 -15.59 1.90 19.18
CA LEU A 17 -15.48 3.06 20.06
C LEU A 17 -15.81 4.36 19.30
N GLY A 18 -15.36 4.53 18.05
CA GLY A 18 -15.73 5.65 17.19
C GLY A 18 -17.24 5.82 17.07
N PHE A 19 -17.98 4.72 16.81
CA PHE A 19 -19.44 4.72 16.80
C PHE A 19 -20.04 5.12 18.16
N LYS A 20 -19.51 4.58 19.27
CA LYS A 20 -20.04 4.84 20.62
C LYS A 20 -19.78 6.29 21.07
N ILE A 21 -18.64 6.86 20.65
CA ILE A 21 -18.32 8.30 20.88
C ILE A 21 -19.29 9.16 20.07
N SER A 22 -19.44 8.90 18.78
CA SER A 22 -20.35 9.65 17.91
C SER A 22 -21.81 9.62 18.39
N ALA A 23 -22.25 8.49 18.91
CA ALA A 23 -23.60 8.33 19.47
C ALA A 23 -23.76 8.85 20.91
N GLY A 24 -22.73 9.44 21.51
CA GLY A 24 -22.76 9.92 22.90
C GLY A 24 -22.75 8.84 23.98
N LYS A 25 -22.67 7.57 23.59
CA LYS A 25 -22.79 6.42 24.50
C LYS A 25 -21.62 6.28 25.49
N VAL A 26 -20.44 6.79 25.10
CA VAL A 26 -19.28 6.80 26.01
C VAL A 26 -19.52 7.72 27.21
N ARG A 27 -20.29 8.82 27.05
CA ARG A 27 -20.67 9.68 28.19
C ARG A 27 -21.63 8.99 29.15
N GLU A 28 -22.48 8.08 28.64
CA GLU A 28 -23.48 7.37 29.44
C GLU A 28 -22.88 6.23 30.27
N ARG A 29 -21.92 5.47 29.69
CA ARG A 29 -21.38 4.25 30.32
C ARG A 29 -19.93 4.32 30.75
N GLY A 30 -19.22 5.39 30.38
CA GLY A 30 -17.79 5.55 30.62
C GLY A 30 -16.92 4.87 29.53
N LEU A 31 -15.72 5.39 29.37
CA LEU A 31 -14.74 4.88 28.41
C LEU A 31 -14.26 3.47 28.79
N GLU A 32 -13.97 3.25 30.07
CA GLU A 32 -13.46 1.97 30.60
C GLU A 32 -14.34 0.78 30.24
N TYR A 33 -15.68 0.98 30.32
CA TYR A 33 -16.62 -0.05 29.91
C TYR A 33 -16.40 -0.52 28.46
N TYR A 34 -16.23 0.43 27.53
CA TYR A 34 -16.05 0.09 26.10
C TYR A 34 -14.65 -0.46 25.80
N LEU A 35 -13.67 -0.07 26.58
CA LEU A 35 -12.30 -0.58 26.44
C LEU A 35 -12.15 -2.01 26.98
N ASN A 36 -12.76 -2.32 28.11
CA ASN A 36 -12.44 -3.52 28.89
C ASN A 36 -13.60 -4.51 29.04
N GLU A 37 -14.84 -4.03 29.12
CA GLU A 37 -16.00 -4.83 29.52
C GLU A 37 -16.98 -5.11 28.37
N TYR A 38 -16.91 -4.35 27.27
CA TYR A 38 -17.83 -4.52 26.14
C TYR A 38 -17.60 -5.86 25.44
N GLU A 39 -18.60 -6.75 25.52
CA GLU A 39 -18.59 -8.12 24.94
C GLU A 39 -19.38 -8.24 23.62
N GLY A 40 -19.84 -7.13 23.05
CA GLY A 40 -20.59 -7.18 21.79
C GLY A 40 -19.69 -7.55 20.58
N ASP A 41 -20.33 -7.96 19.50
CA ASP A 41 -19.68 -8.36 18.25
C ASP A 41 -18.88 -7.21 17.62
N LEU A 42 -17.54 -7.30 17.73
CA LEU A 42 -16.63 -6.31 17.21
C LEU A 42 -16.51 -6.38 15.68
N SER A 43 -16.58 -7.57 15.09
CA SER A 43 -16.54 -7.75 13.63
C SER A 43 -17.74 -7.07 12.95
N ARG A 44 -18.91 -7.14 13.57
CA ARG A 44 -20.08 -6.39 13.10
C ARG A 44 -19.84 -4.88 13.04
N TRP A 45 -19.19 -4.29 14.07
CA TRP A 45 -18.87 -2.86 14.07
C TRP A 45 -17.86 -2.50 12.98
N MET A 46 -16.92 -3.39 12.68
CA MET A 46 -15.97 -3.20 11.59
C MET A 46 -16.70 -3.13 10.24
N LEU A 47 -17.61 -4.06 9.97
CA LEU A 47 -18.41 -4.08 8.74
C LEU A 47 -19.38 -2.88 8.63
N GLU A 48 -20.00 -2.48 9.74
CA GLU A 48 -20.82 -1.25 9.76
C GLU A 48 -20.00 0.00 9.47
N GLY A 49 -18.69 -0.02 9.72
CA GLY A 49 -17.75 1.06 9.42
C GLY A 49 -17.75 1.49 7.95
N VAL A 50 -18.12 0.59 7.02
CA VAL A 50 -18.24 0.92 5.59
C VAL A 50 -19.31 1.99 5.35
N LYS A 51 -20.39 2.00 6.11
CA LYS A 51 -21.47 3.00 6.01
C LYS A 51 -21.08 4.35 6.61
N TYR A 52 -20.11 4.35 7.52
CA TYR A 52 -19.62 5.54 8.23
C TYR A 52 -18.09 5.56 8.19
N PRO A 53 -17.47 5.74 7.02
CA PRO A 53 -16.07 5.41 6.78
C PRO A 53 -15.08 6.25 7.58
N SER A 54 -15.49 7.35 8.19
CA SER A 54 -14.62 8.15 9.09
C SER A 54 -14.11 7.34 10.31
N VAL A 55 -14.87 6.34 10.78
CA VAL A 55 -14.41 5.50 11.91
C VAL A 55 -13.29 4.54 11.49
N LEU A 56 -13.20 4.21 10.20
CA LEU A 56 -12.13 3.35 9.65
C LEU A 56 -10.80 4.09 9.53
N GLU A 57 -10.79 5.41 9.57
CA GLU A 57 -9.57 6.21 9.49
C GLU A 57 -8.67 6.05 10.72
N HIS A 58 -9.21 5.57 11.85
CA HIS A 58 -8.45 5.29 13.05
C HIS A 58 -7.63 3.99 12.97
N VAL A 59 -7.91 3.11 12.00
CA VAL A 59 -7.14 1.88 11.76
C VAL A 59 -6.05 2.16 10.73
N VAL A 60 -4.79 1.96 11.09
CA VAL A 60 -3.63 2.36 10.28
C VAL A 60 -2.69 1.17 10.06
N PHE A 61 -2.19 1.02 8.85
CA PHE A 61 -1.18 0.03 8.48
C PHE A 61 0.08 0.70 7.95
N THR A 62 1.24 0.13 8.25
CA THR A 62 2.52 0.53 7.66
C THR A 62 3.14 -0.66 6.95
N PHE A 63 3.45 -0.50 5.67
CA PHE A 63 4.06 -1.52 4.82
C PHE A 63 5.48 -1.12 4.44
N TYR A 64 6.38 -2.10 4.39
CA TYR A 64 7.59 -2.04 3.60
C TYR A 64 7.32 -2.77 2.29
N ILE A 65 7.56 -2.10 1.17
CA ILE A 65 7.31 -2.60 -0.19
C ILE A 65 8.65 -2.55 -0.91
N ASP A 66 9.08 -3.69 -1.45
CA ASP A 66 10.37 -3.82 -2.13
C ASP A 66 10.22 -4.60 -3.43
N GLY A 67 11.09 -4.30 -4.40
CA GLY A 67 11.14 -5.01 -5.67
C GLY A 67 10.07 -4.61 -6.68
N ILE A 68 9.30 -3.56 -6.44
CA ILE A 68 8.37 -3.00 -7.43
C ILE A 68 9.07 -2.07 -8.40
N SER A 69 8.57 -1.98 -9.63
CA SER A 69 9.10 -1.03 -10.61
C SER A 69 8.81 0.43 -10.25
N ARG A 70 9.60 1.36 -10.80
CA ARG A 70 9.27 2.79 -10.74
C ARG A 70 7.92 3.09 -11.41
N VAL A 71 7.52 2.34 -12.42
CA VAL A 71 6.17 2.43 -13.02
C VAL A 71 5.09 2.26 -11.95
N THR A 72 5.18 1.19 -11.16
CA THR A 72 4.21 0.88 -10.11
C THR A 72 4.29 1.87 -8.95
N SER A 73 5.49 2.26 -8.53
CA SER A 73 5.63 3.27 -7.46
C SER A 73 4.98 4.60 -7.85
N HIS A 74 5.10 5.04 -9.11
CA HIS A 74 4.46 6.27 -9.61
C HIS A 74 2.93 6.18 -9.61
N GLN A 75 2.34 4.99 -9.73
CA GLN A 75 0.90 4.80 -9.61
C GLN A 75 0.47 4.76 -8.14
N LEU A 76 1.28 4.13 -7.28
CA LEU A 76 0.98 3.98 -5.85
C LEU A 76 0.95 5.33 -5.12
N VAL A 77 1.95 6.18 -5.36
CA VAL A 77 2.06 7.51 -4.70
C VAL A 77 0.99 8.53 -5.15
N ARG A 78 0.12 8.17 -6.09
CA ARG A 78 -1.06 8.99 -6.44
C ARG A 78 -2.15 8.94 -5.39
N HIS A 79 -2.13 7.97 -4.50
CA HIS A 79 -3.04 7.85 -3.36
C HIS A 79 -2.58 8.75 -2.23
N ARG A 80 -3.05 10.02 -2.26
CA ARG A 80 -2.49 11.12 -1.46
C ARG A 80 -2.87 11.11 0.02
N LEU A 81 -3.84 10.30 0.42
CA LEU A 81 -4.21 10.11 1.83
C LEU A 81 -3.30 9.09 2.55
N ALA A 82 -2.32 8.55 1.85
CA ALA A 82 -1.25 7.75 2.42
C ALA A 82 0.07 8.55 2.49
N SER A 83 0.94 8.15 3.41
CA SER A 83 2.29 8.72 3.57
C SER A 83 3.31 7.77 2.97
N TYR A 84 4.32 8.32 2.29
CA TYR A 84 5.34 7.55 1.59
C TYR A 84 6.75 8.02 1.94
N THR A 85 7.64 7.07 2.16
CA THR A 85 9.10 7.30 2.17
C THR A 85 9.72 6.32 1.18
N GLN A 86 10.21 6.82 0.06
CA GLN A 86 10.75 6.01 -1.02
C GLN A 86 12.26 6.14 -1.11
N GLU A 87 12.93 5.05 -1.50
CA GLU A 87 14.36 5.04 -1.81
C GLU A 87 14.71 6.14 -2.80
N SER A 88 15.71 6.94 -2.43
CA SER A 88 16.12 8.08 -3.22
C SER A 88 17.25 7.70 -4.18
N GLN A 89 17.02 7.90 -5.47
CA GLN A 89 18.04 7.79 -6.50
C GLN A 89 18.98 9.02 -6.55
N ARG A 90 18.85 9.96 -5.59
CA ARG A 90 19.77 11.11 -5.46
C ARG A 90 20.92 10.84 -4.49
N TYR A 91 20.71 9.95 -3.53
CA TYR A 91 21.63 9.73 -2.41
C TYR A 91 22.24 8.33 -2.40
N SER A 92 21.76 7.43 -3.23
CA SER A 92 22.25 6.05 -3.29
C SER A 92 22.35 5.56 -4.73
N ALA A 93 23.36 4.74 -5.00
CA ALA A 93 23.50 4.06 -6.28
C ALA A 93 22.31 3.11 -6.51
N VAL A 94 21.81 3.09 -7.74
CA VAL A 94 20.72 2.19 -8.14
C VAL A 94 21.32 0.85 -8.57
N SER A 95 21.07 -0.21 -7.80
CA SER A 95 21.70 -1.53 -8.06
C SER A 95 20.73 -2.72 -7.94
N ARG A 96 19.42 -2.47 -7.86
CA ARG A 96 18.47 -3.50 -7.38
C ARG A 96 17.83 -4.39 -8.44
N GLY A 97 18.11 -4.19 -9.70
CA GLY A 97 17.47 -4.97 -10.76
C GLY A 97 16.28 -4.28 -11.42
N TYR A 98 15.46 -5.06 -12.11
CA TYR A 98 14.34 -4.53 -12.89
C TYR A 98 13.17 -5.51 -12.94
N VAL A 99 11.98 -4.97 -13.17
CA VAL A 99 10.75 -5.74 -13.42
C VAL A 99 10.55 -5.87 -14.92
N MET A 100 10.38 -7.11 -15.40
CA MET A 100 10.05 -7.40 -16.79
C MET A 100 8.59 -7.84 -16.88
N PRO A 101 7.74 -7.12 -17.63
CA PRO A 101 6.37 -7.53 -17.88
C PRO A 101 6.29 -8.88 -18.60
N GLN A 102 5.35 -9.75 -18.19
CA GLN A 102 5.17 -11.05 -18.84
C GLN A 102 4.86 -10.90 -20.33
N SER A 103 4.08 -9.89 -20.73
CA SER A 103 3.77 -9.60 -22.14
C SER A 103 5.00 -9.32 -23.01
N VAL A 104 6.10 -8.83 -22.43
CA VAL A 104 7.37 -8.62 -23.13
C VAL A 104 8.00 -9.97 -23.47
N LYS A 105 7.97 -10.92 -22.51
CA LYS A 105 8.45 -12.29 -22.69
C LYS A 105 7.62 -13.05 -23.73
N ASP A 106 6.30 -12.97 -23.60
CA ASP A 106 5.35 -13.66 -24.48
C ASP A 106 5.48 -13.23 -25.97
N LYS A 107 5.99 -12.02 -26.18
CA LYS A 107 6.26 -11.48 -27.54
C LYS A 107 7.71 -11.66 -28.00
N GLY A 108 8.54 -12.37 -27.24
CA GLY A 108 9.93 -12.68 -27.61
C GLY A 108 10.91 -11.50 -27.52
N PHE A 109 10.60 -10.45 -26.71
CA PHE A 109 11.47 -9.29 -26.56
C PHE A 109 12.39 -9.39 -25.34
N GLU A 110 12.40 -10.51 -24.61
CA GLU A 110 13.12 -10.66 -23.34
C GLU A 110 14.61 -10.33 -23.44
N GLU A 111 15.31 -10.91 -24.43
CA GLU A 111 16.75 -10.68 -24.61
C GLU A 111 17.06 -9.23 -24.96
N LYS A 112 16.29 -8.61 -25.85
CA LYS A 112 16.47 -7.22 -26.24
C LYS A 112 16.17 -6.28 -25.08
N PHE A 113 15.11 -6.53 -24.33
CA PHE A 113 14.75 -5.76 -23.15
C PHE A 113 15.85 -5.83 -22.09
N THR A 114 16.30 -7.06 -21.76
CA THR A 114 17.38 -7.28 -20.79
C THR A 114 18.66 -6.58 -21.19
N ARG A 115 19.05 -6.64 -22.47
CA ARG A 115 20.24 -5.97 -23.00
C ARG A 115 20.16 -4.45 -22.79
N ILE A 116 19.05 -3.81 -23.20
CA ILE A 116 18.89 -2.36 -23.08
C ILE A 116 18.89 -1.93 -21.62
N VAL A 117 18.26 -2.69 -20.72
CA VAL A 117 18.30 -2.39 -19.28
C VAL A 117 19.73 -2.48 -18.74
N LYS A 118 20.49 -3.50 -19.11
CA LYS A 118 21.90 -3.65 -18.70
C LYS A 118 22.76 -2.51 -19.25
N GLU A 119 22.66 -2.19 -20.52
CA GLU A 119 23.37 -1.06 -21.13
C GLU A 119 23.07 0.27 -20.41
N SER A 120 21.80 0.47 -20.00
CA SER A 120 21.42 1.64 -19.22
C SER A 120 22.07 1.67 -17.83
N TYR A 121 22.18 0.53 -17.15
CA TYR A 121 22.89 0.42 -15.88
C TYR A 121 24.40 0.63 -16.05
N ASP A 122 25.00 0.07 -17.09
CA ASP A 122 26.43 0.22 -17.36
C ASP A 122 26.77 1.69 -17.59
N LEU A 123 26.00 2.39 -18.44
CA LEU A 123 26.18 3.82 -18.67
C LEU A 123 25.94 4.65 -17.40
N TYR A 124 24.94 4.30 -16.60
CA TYR A 124 24.69 4.95 -15.31
C TYR A 124 25.92 4.84 -14.39
N ASN A 125 26.49 3.64 -14.27
CA ASN A 125 27.68 3.40 -13.45
C ASN A 125 28.91 4.11 -13.99
N GLU A 126 29.11 4.15 -15.30
CA GLU A 126 30.20 4.92 -15.94
C GLU A 126 30.11 6.42 -15.66
N MET A 127 28.89 6.99 -15.79
CA MET A 127 28.66 8.40 -15.45
C MET A 127 28.93 8.69 -13.98
N VAL A 128 28.48 7.86 -13.07
CA VAL A 128 28.76 8.00 -11.64
C VAL A 128 30.28 7.92 -11.35
N ALA A 129 30.96 6.94 -11.94
CA ALA A 129 32.42 6.79 -11.81
C ALA A 129 33.19 7.98 -12.38
N ALA A 130 32.65 8.63 -13.40
CA ALA A 130 33.22 9.87 -13.97
C ALA A 130 32.87 11.13 -13.15
N GLY A 131 32.17 11.01 -12.02
CA GLY A 131 31.81 12.11 -11.14
C GLY A 131 30.49 12.82 -11.47
N VAL A 132 29.68 12.29 -12.36
CA VAL A 132 28.31 12.79 -12.58
C VAL A 132 27.50 12.54 -11.33
N PRO A 133 26.79 13.55 -10.77
CA PRO A 133 25.93 13.35 -9.60
C PRO A 133 24.84 12.29 -9.83
N TYR A 134 24.49 11.52 -8.81
CA TYR A 134 23.42 10.50 -8.88
C TYR A 134 22.11 11.07 -9.42
N GLU A 135 21.77 12.31 -9.04
CA GLU A 135 20.55 12.97 -9.46
C GLU A 135 20.47 13.25 -10.97
N ASP A 136 21.61 13.32 -11.65
CA ASP A 136 21.71 13.50 -13.09
C ASP A 136 21.91 12.15 -13.80
N ALA A 137 22.83 11.32 -13.31
CA ALA A 137 23.09 10.01 -13.90
C ALA A 137 21.83 9.13 -14.00
N ARG A 138 20.92 9.20 -13.03
CA ARG A 138 19.66 8.44 -13.01
C ARG A 138 18.72 8.70 -14.19
N TYR A 139 18.91 9.77 -14.97
CA TYR A 139 18.06 10.08 -16.13
C TYR A 139 18.11 9.00 -17.21
N ILE A 140 19.19 8.21 -17.28
CA ILE A 140 19.32 7.11 -18.23
C ILE A 140 18.59 5.85 -17.78
N LEU A 141 18.23 5.73 -16.49
CA LEU A 141 17.63 4.52 -15.96
C LEU A 141 16.19 4.33 -16.46
N PRO A 142 15.84 3.15 -16.98
CA PRO A 142 14.47 2.87 -17.42
C PRO A 142 13.50 2.79 -16.23
N GLN A 143 12.24 3.04 -16.49
CA GLN A 143 11.18 2.95 -15.48
C GLN A 143 10.97 1.54 -14.92
N ALA A 144 11.51 0.54 -15.61
CA ALA A 144 11.50 -0.86 -15.16
C ALA A 144 12.38 -1.11 -13.93
N VAL A 145 13.32 -0.20 -13.60
CA VAL A 145 14.19 -0.40 -12.42
C VAL A 145 13.38 -0.52 -11.13
N THR A 146 13.85 -1.41 -10.26
CA THR A 146 13.16 -1.64 -8.97
C THR A 146 13.45 -0.55 -7.95
N THR A 147 12.56 -0.41 -7.01
CA THR A 147 12.65 0.50 -5.89
C THR A 147 12.00 -0.09 -4.65
N ALA A 148 12.37 0.44 -3.50
CA ALA A 148 11.71 0.15 -2.23
C ALA A 148 11.06 1.41 -1.65
N LEU A 149 9.98 1.22 -0.89
CA LEU A 149 9.34 2.31 -0.17
C LEU A 149 8.62 1.82 1.10
N MET A 150 8.47 2.74 2.03
CA MET A 150 7.56 2.59 3.16
C MET A 150 6.27 3.35 2.86
N MET A 151 5.13 2.72 3.14
CA MET A 151 3.81 3.32 2.98
C MET A 151 3.03 3.19 4.29
N THR A 152 2.49 4.30 4.77
CA THR A 152 1.53 4.31 5.89
C THR A 152 0.18 4.77 5.39
N VAL A 153 -0.87 4.00 5.66
CA VAL A 153 -2.22 4.23 5.13
C VAL A 153 -3.28 3.84 6.16
N ASN A 154 -4.35 4.62 6.28
CA ASN A 154 -5.51 4.22 7.07
C ASN A 154 -6.42 3.23 6.31
N LEU A 155 -7.27 2.51 7.04
CA LEU A 155 -8.12 1.46 6.46
C LEU A 155 -9.09 2.02 5.41
N ARG A 156 -9.68 3.19 5.62
CA ARG A 156 -10.58 3.82 4.64
C ARG A 156 -9.89 4.01 3.29
N GLU A 157 -8.72 4.65 3.29
CA GLU A 157 -7.95 4.85 2.05
C GLU A 157 -7.45 3.53 1.48
N PHE A 158 -7.09 2.55 2.32
CA PHE A 158 -6.69 1.23 1.85
C PHE A 158 -7.82 0.51 1.10
N LEU A 159 -9.06 0.59 1.58
CA LEU A 159 -10.24 0.07 0.88
C LEU A 159 -10.45 0.77 -0.47
N HIS A 160 -10.35 2.10 -0.49
CA HIS A 160 -10.42 2.89 -1.74
C HIS A 160 -9.33 2.49 -2.75
N ILE A 161 -8.08 2.35 -2.30
CA ILE A 161 -6.99 1.85 -3.13
C ILE A 161 -7.31 0.46 -3.68
N ALA A 162 -7.81 -0.45 -2.85
CA ALA A 162 -8.17 -1.80 -3.26
C ALA A 162 -9.25 -1.78 -4.36
N CYS A 163 -10.31 -0.98 -4.22
CA CYS A 163 -11.36 -0.84 -5.23
C CYS A 163 -10.81 -0.39 -6.59
N LEU A 164 -9.91 0.60 -6.57
CA LEU A 164 -9.34 1.13 -7.82
C LEU A 164 -8.31 0.18 -8.45
N ARG A 165 -7.49 -0.48 -7.63
CA ARG A 165 -6.31 -1.20 -8.13
C ARG A 165 -6.52 -2.69 -8.33
N LEU A 166 -7.59 -3.28 -7.78
CA LEU A 166 -8.01 -4.65 -8.13
C LEU A 166 -8.86 -4.71 -9.40
N SER A 167 -9.30 -3.56 -9.93
CA SER A 167 -10.01 -3.49 -11.21
C SER A 167 -9.22 -4.17 -12.32
N LYS A 168 -9.93 -4.79 -13.28
CA LYS A 168 -9.34 -5.41 -14.47
C LYS A 168 -8.56 -4.43 -15.34
N GLU A 169 -8.91 -3.15 -15.27
CA GLU A 169 -8.28 -2.06 -16.01
C GLU A 169 -6.99 -1.54 -15.35
N ALA A 170 -6.78 -1.89 -14.07
CA ALA A 170 -5.54 -1.55 -13.39
C ALA A 170 -4.36 -2.32 -14.00
N GLN A 171 -3.19 -1.68 -14.04
CA GLN A 171 -1.96 -2.31 -14.50
C GLN A 171 -1.63 -3.54 -13.64
N TRP A 172 -1.14 -4.61 -14.26
CA TRP A 172 -0.98 -5.93 -13.64
C TRP A 172 -0.11 -5.89 -12.37
N GLU A 173 0.99 -5.11 -12.37
CA GLU A 173 1.96 -5.09 -11.26
C GLU A 173 1.37 -4.41 -10.00
N ILE A 174 0.67 -3.29 -10.17
CA ILE A 174 0.02 -2.65 -9.02
C ILE A 174 -1.14 -3.51 -8.50
N ARG A 175 -1.85 -4.23 -9.36
CA ARG A 175 -2.88 -5.18 -8.95
C ARG A 175 -2.30 -6.32 -8.13
N ASP A 176 -1.18 -6.91 -8.54
CA ASP A 176 -0.46 -7.95 -7.80
C ASP A 176 0.04 -7.42 -6.45
N LEU A 177 0.62 -6.22 -6.43
CA LEU A 177 1.04 -5.56 -5.20
C LEU A 177 -0.10 -5.42 -4.21
N ILE A 178 -1.24 -4.86 -4.64
CA ILE A 178 -2.38 -4.65 -3.73
C ILE A 178 -2.97 -5.99 -3.26
N SER A 179 -3.01 -7.02 -4.11
CA SER A 179 -3.41 -8.37 -3.69
C SER A 179 -2.52 -8.90 -2.56
N LYS A 180 -1.20 -8.76 -2.67
CA LYS A 180 -0.25 -9.16 -1.61
C LYS A 180 -0.41 -8.33 -0.34
N MET A 181 -0.69 -7.03 -0.46
CA MET A 181 -0.96 -6.18 0.72
C MET A 181 -2.23 -6.63 1.44
N ILE A 182 -3.30 -7.00 0.71
CA ILE A 182 -4.53 -7.54 1.29
C ILE A 182 -4.26 -8.86 2.02
N ASP A 183 -3.46 -9.75 1.45
CA ASP A 183 -3.08 -11.01 2.10
C ASP A 183 -2.31 -10.77 3.41
N GLU A 184 -1.45 -9.74 3.46
CA GLU A 184 -0.77 -9.35 4.71
C GLU A 184 -1.74 -8.78 5.74
N VAL A 185 -2.69 -7.93 5.33
CA VAL A 185 -3.70 -7.36 6.22
C VAL A 185 -4.65 -8.44 6.73
N SER A 186 -4.99 -9.45 5.92
CA SER A 186 -5.90 -10.52 6.32
C SER A 186 -5.40 -11.34 7.52
N LYS A 187 -4.10 -11.34 7.77
CA LYS A 187 -3.50 -12.02 8.94
C LYS A 187 -3.87 -11.36 10.27
N VAL A 188 -4.19 -10.07 10.26
CA VAL A 188 -4.54 -9.27 11.45
C VAL A 188 -5.98 -8.75 11.44
N LEU A 189 -6.59 -8.66 10.26
CA LEU A 189 -7.97 -8.25 10.03
C LEU A 189 -8.61 -9.23 9.02
N PRO A 190 -9.11 -10.39 9.47
CA PRO A 190 -9.69 -11.42 8.60
C PRO A 190 -10.87 -10.91 7.75
N GLU A 191 -11.61 -9.91 8.23
CA GLU A 191 -12.76 -9.31 7.56
C GLU A 191 -12.39 -8.44 6.34
N ILE A 192 -11.09 -8.23 6.05
CA ILE A 192 -10.65 -7.27 5.04
C ILE A 192 -11.26 -7.51 3.65
N LYS A 193 -11.44 -8.76 3.24
CA LYS A 193 -12.02 -9.07 1.92
C LYS A 193 -13.50 -8.70 1.86
N GLU A 194 -14.25 -8.99 2.91
CA GLU A 194 -15.66 -8.61 3.03
C GLU A 194 -15.84 -7.08 3.09
N LEU A 195 -14.92 -6.40 3.80
CA LEU A 195 -14.88 -4.93 3.83
C LEU A 195 -14.64 -4.33 2.44
N ILE A 196 -13.71 -4.88 1.65
CA ILE A 196 -13.43 -4.43 0.28
C ILE A 196 -14.67 -4.62 -0.59
N ASP A 197 -15.28 -5.80 -0.57
CA ASP A 197 -16.46 -6.11 -1.38
C ASP A 197 -17.62 -5.17 -1.05
N SER A 198 -17.87 -4.94 0.25
CA SER A 198 -18.89 -4.03 0.73
C SER A 198 -18.60 -2.57 0.34
N TYR A 199 -17.36 -2.11 0.54
CA TYR A 199 -16.96 -0.73 0.23
C TYR A 199 -17.03 -0.44 -1.27
N CYS A 200 -16.52 -1.34 -2.12
CA CYS A 200 -16.57 -1.20 -3.58
C CYS A 200 -18.01 -1.27 -4.12
N GLY A 201 -18.93 -1.92 -3.42
CA GLY A 201 -20.35 -1.96 -3.77
C GLY A 201 -21.10 -0.65 -3.50
N VAL A 202 -20.66 0.13 -2.52
CA VAL A 202 -21.24 1.43 -2.17
C VAL A 202 -20.76 2.56 -3.07
N GLU A 203 -19.52 2.47 -3.61
CA GLU A 203 -18.94 3.49 -4.50
C GLU A 203 -19.43 3.42 -5.97
N LYS A 204 -20.25 2.44 -6.32
CA LYS A 204 -20.87 2.28 -7.64
C LYS A 204 -22.28 2.89 -7.66
#